data_0745a4d84315de77e38cbb75bd874a20
#
_entry.id   0745a4d84315de77e38cbb75bd874a20
#
_cell.length_a   1.000
_cell.length_b   1.000
_cell.length_c   1.000
_cell.angle_alpha   90.00
_cell.angle_beta   90.00
_cell.angle_gamma   90.00
#
_symmetry.space_group_name_H-M   'P 1'
#
loop_
_entity.id
_entity.type
_entity.pdbx_description
1 polymer ?
#
loop_
_entity_poly.entity_id
_entity_poly.type
_entity_poly.pdbx_seq_one_letter_code
_entity_poly.pdbx_strand_id
1 'polypeptide(L)'
;MTAATASFRHRSRLAPLLEAWSGLTAFLDVGVGAVLDLAIRFWLAKIFFVSGMLKIVNWDVTIFLYANEHPVPGIDAATAALIGTGIELLCPIFLVFGIGTRFAAIPMFLTAAFLQFSYKELTDHALWMVLLTFLILRGPGALSLDYFIAKHLERSAIPFSRSLY
;
A
#
# COMPACT_ATOMS: atom_id res chain seq x y z
N MET A 1 -0.16 -34.62 -56.26
CA MET A 1 -1.26 -33.74 -55.87
C MET A 1 -0.95 -33.22 -54.48
N THR A 2 -0.29 -32.08 -54.39
CA THR A 2 0.13 -31.45 -53.15
C THR A 2 -0.79 -30.26 -52.92
N ALA A 3 -1.70 -30.41 -51.94
CA ALA A 3 -2.60 -29.34 -51.50
C ALA A 3 -1.78 -28.34 -50.68
N ALA A 4 -1.54 -27.19 -51.27
CA ALA A 4 -0.95 -26.04 -50.57
C ALA A 4 -1.98 -25.55 -49.55
N THR A 5 -1.71 -25.77 -48.28
CA THR A 5 -2.41 -25.12 -47.16
C THR A 5 -2.05 -23.63 -47.17
N ALA A 6 -2.89 -22.86 -47.83
CA ALA A 6 -2.83 -21.41 -47.74
C ALA A 6 -3.19 -21.00 -46.30
N SER A 7 -2.20 -20.74 -45.49
CA SER A 7 -2.33 -20.11 -44.17
C SER A 7 -2.92 -18.72 -44.38
N PHE A 8 -4.22 -18.59 -44.18
CA PHE A 8 -4.91 -17.30 -44.09
C PHE A 8 -4.41 -16.55 -42.88
N ARG A 9 -3.32 -15.79 -43.01
CA ARG A 9 -2.96 -14.73 -42.07
C ARG A 9 -3.95 -13.57 -42.24
N HIS A 10 -5.12 -13.71 -41.68
CA HIS A 10 -5.96 -12.54 -41.45
C HIS A 10 -5.31 -11.72 -40.33
N ARG A 11 -4.30 -10.91 -40.69
CA ARG A 11 -3.85 -9.85 -39.77
C ARG A 11 -5.04 -8.91 -39.60
N SER A 12 -5.75 -9.06 -38.50
CA SER A 12 -6.86 -8.17 -38.20
C SER A 12 -6.33 -6.72 -38.24
N ARG A 13 -7.05 -5.82 -38.92
CA ARG A 13 -6.71 -4.39 -38.97
C ARG A 13 -6.64 -3.76 -37.57
N LEU A 14 -7.08 -4.50 -36.55
CA LEU A 14 -7.04 -4.12 -35.13
C LEU A 14 -5.72 -4.48 -34.42
N ALA A 15 -4.87 -5.34 -35.01
CA ALA A 15 -3.60 -5.74 -34.37
C ALA A 15 -2.74 -4.54 -33.92
N PRO A 16 -2.47 -3.52 -34.77
CA PRO A 16 -1.68 -2.37 -34.34
C PRO A 16 -2.35 -1.53 -33.25
N LEU A 17 -3.69 -1.47 -33.23
CA LEU A 17 -4.44 -0.77 -32.18
C LEU A 17 -4.37 -1.53 -30.85
N LEU A 18 -4.43 -2.87 -30.90
CA LEU A 18 -4.28 -3.71 -29.69
C LEU A 18 -2.86 -3.66 -29.15
N GLU A 19 -1.85 -3.64 -30.02
CA GLU A 19 -0.44 -3.47 -29.60
C GLU A 19 -0.20 -2.08 -28.97
N ALA A 20 -0.72 -1.03 -29.59
CA ALA A 20 -0.64 0.33 -29.03
C ALA A 20 -1.36 0.44 -27.68
N TRP A 21 -2.56 -0.17 -27.58
CA TRP A 21 -3.32 -0.22 -26.33
C TRP A 21 -2.56 -0.99 -25.23
N SER A 22 -2.02 -2.17 -25.54
CA SER A 22 -1.24 -2.95 -24.57
C SER A 22 0.04 -2.25 -24.13
N GLY A 23 0.69 -1.52 -25.04
CA GLY A 23 1.86 -0.68 -24.70
C GLY A 23 1.52 0.48 -23.78
N LEU A 24 0.38 1.16 -24.05
CA LEU A 24 -0.11 2.24 -23.23
C LEU A 24 -0.51 1.75 -21.82
N THR A 25 -1.26 0.66 -21.73
CA THR A 25 -1.66 0.09 -20.43
C THR A 25 -0.45 -0.38 -19.63
N ALA A 26 0.53 -1.03 -20.26
CA ALA A 26 1.76 -1.43 -19.59
C ALA A 26 2.57 -0.22 -19.08
N PHE A 27 2.65 0.87 -19.85
CA PHE A 27 3.30 2.11 -19.43
C PHE A 27 2.56 2.76 -18.24
N LEU A 28 1.23 2.81 -18.29
CA LEU A 28 0.42 3.36 -17.19
C LEU A 28 0.55 2.50 -15.92
N ASP A 29 0.52 1.17 -16.04
CA ASP A 29 0.61 0.28 -14.89
C ASP A 29 2.00 0.29 -14.23
N VAL A 30 3.06 0.23 -15.03
CA VAL A 30 4.43 0.13 -14.49
C VAL A 30 5.02 1.50 -14.16
N GLY A 31 4.80 2.51 -15.00
CA GLY A 31 5.38 3.84 -14.82
C GLY A 31 4.54 4.71 -13.88
N VAL A 32 3.36 5.09 -14.34
CA VAL A 32 2.49 6.02 -13.59
C VAL A 32 1.97 5.37 -12.30
N GLY A 33 1.60 4.09 -12.36
CA GLY A 33 1.14 3.33 -11.20
C GLY A 33 2.18 3.29 -10.09
N ALA A 34 3.45 3.03 -10.42
CA ALA A 34 4.53 2.99 -9.42
C ALA A 34 4.75 4.35 -8.74
N VAL A 35 4.65 5.45 -9.50
CA VAL A 35 4.78 6.81 -8.95
C VAL A 35 3.58 7.15 -8.05
N LEU A 36 2.37 6.77 -8.45
CA LEU A 36 1.17 6.97 -7.64
C LEU A 36 1.22 6.15 -6.35
N ASP A 37 1.62 4.88 -6.41
CA ASP A 37 1.81 4.03 -5.23
C ASP A 37 2.80 4.67 -4.24
N LEU A 38 3.92 5.21 -4.75
CA LEU A 38 4.90 5.93 -3.96
C LEU A 38 4.32 7.20 -3.33
N ALA A 39 3.62 8.01 -4.13
CA ALA A 39 3.01 9.26 -3.66
C ALA A 39 1.96 9.01 -2.56
N ILE A 40 1.10 8.01 -2.73
CA ILE A 40 0.11 7.60 -1.71
C ILE A 40 0.80 7.18 -0.42
N ARG A 41 1.87 6.37 -0.49
CA ARG A 41 2.63 5.95 0.69
C ARG A 41 3.23 7.13 1.44
N PHE A 42 3.90 8.05 0.74
CA PHE A 42 4.48 9.24 1.36
C PHE A 42 3.42 10.17 1.95
N TRP A 43 2.31 10.36 1.27
CA TRP A 43 1.23 11.23 1.73
C TRP A 43 0.57 10.68 2.99
N LEU A 44 0.21 9.39 3.01
CA LEU A 44 -0.33 8.73 4.20
C LEU A 44 0.70 8.70 5.34
N ALA A 45 1.96 8.36 5.05
CA ALA A 45 3.01 8.34 6.05
C ALA A 45 3.19 9.70 6.73
N LYS A 46 3.17 10.79 5.95
CA LYS A 46 3.24 12.16 6.50
C LYS A 46 2.10 12.44 7.46
N ILE A 47 0.85 12.13 7.07
CA ILE A 47 -0.34 12.43 7.88
C ILE A 47 -0.27 11.70 9.21
N PHE A 48 -0.05 10.39 9.19
CA PHE A 48 -0.01 9.57 10.40
C PHE A 48 1.19 9.93 11.27
N PHE A 49 2.36 10.14 10.69
CA PHE A 49 3.56 10.52 11.45
C PHE A 49 3.39 11.86 12.17
N VAL A 50 2.83 12.88 11.49
CA VAL A 50 2.54 14.18 12.12
C VAL A 50 1.50 14.02 13.23
N SER A 51 0.45 13.22 13.04
CA SER A 51 -0.53 12.91 14.09
C SER A 51 0.13 12.28 15.31
N GLY A 52 0.97 11.26 15.11
CA GLY A 52 1.71 10.61 16.19
C GLY A 52 2.67 11.57 16.93
N MET A 53 3.35 12.46 16.21
CA MET A 53 4.22 13.47 16.83
C MET A 53 3.42 14.45 17.68
N LEU A 54 2.27 14.92 17.23
CA LEU A 54 1.39 15.80 17.98
C LEU A 54 0.90 15.14 19.27
N LYS A 55 0.63 13.82 19.24
CA LYS A 55 0.25 13.04 20.43
C LYS A 55 1.38 12.96 21.46
N ILE A 56 2.63 12.78 21.02
CA ILE A 56 3.77 12.80 21.94
C ILE A 56 3.93 14.16 22.63
N VAL A 57 3.86 15.24 21.83
CA VAL A 57 4.04 16.62 22.37
C VAL A 57 2.93 16.96 23.38
N ASN A 58 1.72 16.46 23.19
CA ASN A 58 0.55 16.72 24.04
C ASN A 58 0.07 15.43 24.74
N TRP A 59 1.00 14.76 25.44
CA TRP A 59 0.75 13.41 25.96
C TRP A 59 -0.42 13.33 26.94
N ASP A 60 -0.55 14.27 27.86
CA ASP A 60 -1.64 14.31 28.83
C ASP A 60 -3.01 14.50 28.14
N VAL A 61 -3.04 15.36 27.12
CA VAL A 61 -4.26 15.55 26.30
C VAL A 61 -4.56 14.27 25.52
N THR A 62 -3.56 13.58 25.02
CA THR A 62 -3.73 12.31 24.31
C THR A 62 -4.37 11.26 25.22
N ILE A 63 -3.87 11.09 26.46
CA ILE A 63 -4.47 10.17 27.44
C ILE A 63 -5.91 10.59 27.75
N PHE A 64 -6.16 11.89 27.94
CA PHE A 64 -7.50 12.41 28.21
C PHE A 64 -8.48 12.07 27.07
N LEU A 65 -8.09 12.21 25.79
CA LEU A 65 -8.91 11.86 24.64
C LEU A 65 -9.22 10.37 24.61
N TYR A 66 -8.24 9.50 24.86
CA TYR A 66 -8.47 8.06 24.93
C TYR A 66 -9.31 7.62 26.14
N ALA A 67 -9.32 8.41 27.23
CA ALA A 67 -10.16 8.13 28.39
C ALA A 67 -11.62 8.51 28.17
N ASN A 68 -11.88 9.63 27.47
CA ASN A 68 -13.21 10.26 27.45
C ASN A 68 -13.89 10.26 26.08
N GLU A 69 -13.11 10.41 24.98
CA GLU A 69 -13.69 10.50 23.64
C GLU A 69 -13.56 9.20 22.84
N HIS A 70 -12.48 8.42 23.10
CA HIS A 70 -12.18 7.19 22.34
C HIS A 70 -11.82 6.03 23.26
N PRO A 71 -12.66 5.67 24.24
CA PRO A 71 -12.34 4.57 25.14
C PRO A 71 -12.26 3.26 24.37
N VAL A 72 -11.12 2.57 24.52
CA VAL A 72 -10.93 1.23 23.94
C VAL A 72 -11.40 0.20 24.97
N PRO A 73 -12.42 -0.61 24.66
CA PRO A 73 -12.94 -1.57 25.63
C PRO A 73 -11.84 -2.56 26.10
N GLY A 74 -11.70 -2.68 27.41
CA GLY A 74 -10.75 -3.64 28.00
C GLY A 74 -9.29 -3.18 28.07
N ILE A 75 -8.96 -1.95 27.64
CA ILE A 75 -7.62 -1.39 27.69
C ILE A 75 -7.68 -0.05 28.42
N ASP A 76 -6.74 0.21 29.32
CA ASP A 76 -6.62 1.52 29.98
C ASP A 76 -6.20 2.60 29.01
N ALA A 77 -6.60 3.84 29.27
CA ALA A 77 -6.40 4.97 28.37
C ALA A 77 -4.91 5.23 28.03
N ALA A 78 -4.02 5.10 29.02
CA ALA A 78 -2.59 5.31 28.80
C ALA A 78 -1.99 4.25 27.87
N THR A 79 -2.34 2.99 28.06
CA THR A 79 -1.91 1.88 27.17
C THR A 79 -2.52 2.03 25.78
N ALA A 80 -3.80 2.38 25.66
CA ALA A 80 -4.44 2.62 24.37
C ALA A 80 -3.79 3.79 23.62
N ALA A 81 -3.49 4.89 24.32
CA ALA A 81 -2.76 6.04 23.77
C ALA A 81 -1.35 5.64 23.30
N LEU A 82 -0.64 4.83 24.06
CA LEU A 82 0.70 4.35 23.70
C LEU A 82 0.69 3.48 22.44
N ILE A 83 -0.24 2.54 22.36
CA ILE A 83 -0.41 1.65 21.20
C ILE A 83 -0.77 2.48 19.95
N GLY A 84 -1.79 3.35 20.04
CA GLY A 84 -2.22 4.19 18.93
C GLY A 84 -1.11 5.11 18.42
N THR A 85 -0.41 5.79 19.32
CA THR A 85 0.73 6.65 18.98
C THR A 85 1.88 5.83 18.39
N GLY A 86 2.17 4.65 18.92
CA GLY A 86 3.18 3.74 18.38
C GLY A 86 2.88 3.31 16.94
N ILE A 87 1.63 2.97 16.64
CA ILE A 87 1.19 2.66 15.26
C ILE A 87 1.41 3.87 14.35
N GLU A 88 1.01 5.06 14.78
CA GLU A 88 1.12 6.29 14.00
C GLU A 88 2.56 6.76 13.75
N LEU A 89 3.51 6.33 14.54
CA LEU A 89 4.93 6.66 14.36
C LEU A 89 5.71 5.57 13.62
N LEU A 90 5.50 4.31 13.97
CA LEU A 90 6.29 3.21 13.42
C LEU A 90 5.80 2.77 12.03
N CYS A 91 4.49 2.59 11.85
CA CYS A 91 3.96 2.09 10.59
C CYS A 91 4.24 3.01 9.39
N PRO A 92 4.19 4.36 9.51
CA PRO A 92 4.59 5.26 8.44
C PRO A 92 6.02 5.07 7.96
N ILE A 93 6.95 4.73 8.84
CA ILE A 93 8.35 4.45 8.47
C ILE A 93 8.40 3.25 7.51
N PHE A 94 7.69 2.16 7.83
CA PHE A 94 7.58 1.00 6.96
C PHE A 94 6.90 1.33 5.62
N LEU A 95 5.89 2.21 5.62
CA LEU A 95 5.23 2.67 4.40
C LEU A 95 6.21 3.44 3.49
N VAL A 96 6.99 4.37 4.03
CA VAL A 96 7.96 5.17 3.27
C VAL A 96 8.96 4.27 2.56
N PHE A 97 9.57 3.34 3.28
CA PHE A 97 10.55 2.42 2.68
C PHE A 97 9.91 1.31 1.83
N GLY A 98 8.62 1.07 1.99
CA GLY A 98 7.92 -0.01 1.30
C GLY A 98 8.38 -1.38 1.78
N ILE A 99 8.58 -1.52 3.10
CA ILE A 99 8.94 -2.77 3.78
C ILE A 99 7.68 -3.29 4.48
N GLY A 100 7.24 -4.50 4.11
CA GLY A 100 6.05 -5.08 4.72
C GLY A 100 4.83 -4.15 4.64
N THR A 101 4.68 -3.39 3.54
CA THR A 101 3.67 -2.34 3.38
C THR A 101 2.26 -2.80 3.73
N ARG A 102 1.89 -4.03 3.36
CA ARG A 102 0.57 -4.61 3.68
C ARG A 102 0.36 -4.74 5.18
N PHE A 103 1.39 -5.22 5.90
CA PHE A 103 1.33 -5.39 7.35
C PHE A 103 1.31 -4.05 8.09
N ALA A 104 2.04 -3.05 7.62
CA ALA A 104 2.03 -1.71 8.20
C ALA A 104 0.71 -0.96 7.93
N ALA A 105 0.10 -1.17 6.76
CA ALA A 105 -1.16 -0.52 6.40
C ALA A 105 -2.37 -1.05 7.20
N ILE A 106 -2.36 -2.30 7.66
CA ILE A 106 -3.46 -2.89 8.44
C ILE A 106 -3.68 -2.15 9.77
N PRO A 107 -2.70 -2.02 10.68
CA PRO A 107 -2.92 -1.29 11.93
C PRO A 107 -3.24 0.19 11.71
N MET A 108 -2.66 0.83 10.70
CA MET A 108 -3.04 2.21 10.33
C MET A 108 -4.51 2.30 9.89
N PHE A 109 -4.98 1.33 9.09
CA PHE A 109 -6.38 1.24 8.69
C PHE A 109 -7.30 1.07 9.90
N LEU A 110 -6.95 0.18 10.83
CA LEU A 110 -7.73 -0.05 12.05
C LEU A 110 -7.79 1.21 12.93
N THR A 111 -6.69 1.94 13.06
CA THR A 111 -6.66 3.21 13.78
C THR A 111 -7.54 4.27 13.09
N ALA A 112 -7.45 4.41 11.77
CA ALA A 112 -8.30 5.33 11.02
C ALA A 112 -9.79 4.96 11.13
N ALA A 113 -10.12 3.66 11.04
CA ALA A 113 -11.48 3.16 11.20
C ALA A 113 -12.02 3.43 12.61
N PHE A 114 -11.23 3.15 13.63
CA PHE A 114 -11.60 3.41 15.02
C PHE A 114 -11.93 4.88 15.25
N LEU A 115 -11.10 5.80 14.77
CA LEU A 115 -11.35 7.24 14.85
C LEU A 115 -12.56 7.67 14.02
N GLN A 116 -12.73 7.13 12.81
CA GLN A 116 -13.89 7.43 11.95
C GLN A 116 -15.22 7.06 12.62
N PHE A 117 -15.28 5.93 13.30
CA PHE A 117 -16.50 5.49 13.99
C PHE A 117 -16.71 6.19 15.35
N SER A 118 -15.65 6.70 15.95
CA SER A 118 -15.74 7.48 17.20
C SER A 118 -16.21 8.92 16.96
N TYR A 119 -15.80 9.54 15.84
CA TYR A 119 -16.22 10.89 15.44
C TYR A 119 -17.19 10.84 14.26
N LYS A 120 -18.38 11.45 14.40
CA LYS A 120 -19.45 11.42 13.38
C LYS A 120 -19.15 12.23 12.11
N GLU A 121 -18.10 13.06 12.07
CA GLU A 121 -17.91 14.07 11.00
C GLU A 121 -16.48 14.14 10.43
N LEU A 122 -15.75 13.02 10.34
CA LEU A 122 -14.39 13.01 9.83
C LEU A 122 -14.32 12.46 8.39
N THR A 123 -14.56 13.34 7.41
CA THR A 123 -14.52 13.01 5.97
C THR A 123 -13.14 12.50 5.53
N ASP A 124 -12.06 13.02 6.13
CA ASP A 124 -10.69 12.69 5.74
C ASP A 124 -10.29 11.27 6.08
N HIS A 125 -10.77 10.73 7.20
CA HIS A 125 -10.47 9.34 7.61
C HIS A 125 -11.06 8.33 6.64
N ALA A 126 -12.22 8.60 6.04
CA ALA A 126 -12.80 7.74 5.03
C ALA A 126 -11.90 7.63 3.79
N LEU A 127 -11.31 8.75 3.34
CA LEU A 127 -10.34 8.75 2.25
C LEU A 127 -9.07 7.96 2.61
N TRP A 128 -8.55 8.15 3.83
CA TRP A 128 -7.37 7.39 4.30
C TRP A 128 -7.65 5.90 4.35
N MET A 129 -8.83 5.48 4.81
CA MET A 129 -9.24 4.07 4.81
C MET A 129 -9.27 3.48 3.39
N VAL A 130 -9.80 4.22 2.40
CA VAL A 130 -9.81 3.78 1.00
C VAL A 130 -8.37 3.61 0.47
N LEU A 131 -7.50 4.58 0.71
CA LEU A 131 -6.11 4.52 0.25
C LEU A 131 -5.30 3.42 0.99
N LEU A 132 -5.52 3.23 2.29
CA LEU A 132 -4.91 2.13 3.04
C LEU A 132 -5.40 0.77 2.55
N THR A 133 -6.71 0.64 2.27
CA THR A 133 -7.26 -0.57 1.64
C THR A 133 -6.60 -0.85 0.28
N PHE A 134 -6.43 0.18 -0.53
CA PHE A 134 -5.71 0.06 -1.80
C PHE A 134 -4.29 -0.48 -1.60
N LEU A 135 -3.52 0.04 -0.62
CA LEU A 135 -2.17 -0.45 -0.31
C LEU A 135 -2.17 -1.88 0.24
N ILE A 136 -3.17 -2.27 1.04
CA ILE A 136 -3.31 -3.64 1.56
C ILE A 136 -3.53 -4.63 0.41
N LEU A 137 -4.41 -4.29 -0.54
CA LEU A 137 -4.75 -5.17 -1.65
C LEU A 137 -3.65 -5.21 -2.72
N ARG A 138 -3.20 -4.06 -3.19
CA ARG A 138 -2.22 -3.93 -4.26
C ARG A 138 -0.79 -4.24 -3.78
N GLY A 139 -0.46 -3.84 -2.56
CA GLY A 139 0.89 -3.96 -2.00
C GLY A 139 1.75 -2.73 -2.27
N PRO A 140 3.08 -2.86 -2.05
CA PRO A 140 3.99 -1.73 -1.99
C PRO A 140 4.32 -1.08 -3.35
N GLY A 141 3.96 -1.71 -4.47
CA GLY A 141 4.29 -1.24 -5.82
C GLY A 141 5.76 -1.48 -6.22
N ALA A 142 6.09 -1.13 -7.46
CA ALA A 142 7.43 -1.41 -8.04
C ALA A 142 8.57 -0.56 -7.43
N LEU A 143 8.25 0.60 -6.83
CA LEU A 143 9.22 1.47 -6.15
C LEU A 143 9.21 1.21 -4.64
N SER A 144 9.54 -0.03 -4.21
CA SER A 144 9.56 -0.46 -2.82
C SER A 144 10.73 -1.38 -2.54
N LEU A 145 11.20 -1.41 -1.29
CA LEU A 145 12.24 -2.35 -0.88
C LEU A 145 11.75 -3.79 -0.98
N ASP A 146 10.50 -4.08 -0.65
CA ASP A 146 9.89 -5.41 -0.81
C ASP A 146 10.03 -5.93 -2.27
N TYR A 147 9.80 -5.06 -3.26
CA TYR A 147 9.93 -5.41 -4.67
C TYR A 147 11.39 -5.73 -5.03
N PHE A 148 12.34 -4.92 -4.57
CA PHE A 148 13.76 -5.16 -4.84
C PHE A 148 14.27 -6.43 -4.16
N ILE A 149 13.85 -6.70 -2.92
CA ILE A 149 14.19 -7.91 -2.18
C ILE A 149 13.62 -9.14 -2.90
N ALA A 150 12.34 -9.13 -3.27
CA ALA A 150 11.70 -10.24 -3.98
C ALA A 150 12.42 -10.53 -5.30
N LYS A 151 12.71 -9.50 -6.10
CA LYS A 151 13.42 -9.63 -7.38
C LYS A 151 14.86 -10.16 -7.20
N HIS A 152 15.52 -9.79 -6.11
CA HIS A 152 16.88 -10.30 -5.82
C HIS A 152 16.84 -11.77 -5.44
N LEU A 153 15.88 -12.17 -4.60
CA LEU A 153 15.69 -13.55 -4.18
C LEU A 153 15.32 -14.46 -5.36
N GLU A 154 14.43 -14.02 -6.24
CA GLU A 154 14.09 -14.76 -7.47
C GLU A 154 15.31 -14.99 -8.37
N ARG A 155 16.16 -13.98 -8.55
CA ARG A 155 17.39 -14.10 -9.33
C ARG A 155 18.38 -15.08 -8.69
N SER A 156 18.43 -15.18 -7.38
CA SER A 156 19.31 -16.08 -6.63
C SER A 156 18.79 -17.52 -6.63
N ALA A 157 17.47 -17.73 -6.79
CA ALA A 157 16.84 -19.05 -6.79
C ALA A 157 16.90 -19.78 -8.16
N ILE A 158 17.17 -19.07 -9.27
CA ILE A 158 17.13 -19.61 -10.64
C ILE A 158 18.40 -20.36 -11.10
N PRO A 159 19.61 -20.31 -10.47
CA PRO A 159 20.79 -20.98 -11.03
C PRO A 159 20.76 -22.50 -10.99
N PHE A 160 19.82 -23.16 -10.30
CA PHE A 160 19.89 -24.62 -10.11
C PHE A 160 19.13 -25.47 -11.15
N SER A 161 18.30 -24.90 -12.00
CA SER A 161 17.46 -25.68 -12.92
C SER A 161 17.95 -25.75 -14.37
N ARG A 162 19.04 -25.04 -14.76
CA ARG A 162 19.57 -25.05 -16.14
C ARG A 162 20.70 -26.02 -16.42
N SER A 163 21.11 -26.84 -15.46
CA SER A 163 22.24 -27.76 -15.60
C SER A 163 21.87 -29.23 -15.87
N LEU A 164 20.63 -29.55 -16.15
CA LEU A 164 20.18 -30.95 -16.29
C LEU A 164 19.45 -31.24 -17.62
N TYR A 165 19.63 -30.46 -18.69
CA TYR A 165 19.23 -30.89 -20.05
C TYR A 165 20.27 -30.41 -21.07
#